data_cfe37e574ddbee11ce6b148fb8623de4
#
_entry.id   cfe37e574ddbee11ce6b148fb8623de4
#
_cell.length_a   1.000
_cell.length_b   1.000
_cell.length_c   1.000
_cell.angle_alpha   90.00
_cell.angle_beta   90.00
_cell.angle_gamma   90.00
#
_symmetry.space_group_name_H-M   'P 1'
#
loop_
_entity.id
_entity.type
_entity.pdbx_description
1 polymer ?
#
loop_
_entity_poly.entity_id
_entity_poly.type
_entity_poly.pdbx_seq_one_letter_code
_entity_poly.pdbx_strand_id
1 'polypeptide(L)'
;VQEPHHFKLSDTKFKLMHMPFYMVPDSEIIIFGHTHQFEVEMSNGTLYLNPGESCARNKPISECAILEITKEKFLVKYFTKHNEEKEFHHENFSF
;
A
#
# COMPACT_ATOMS: atom_id res chain seq x y z
N VAL A 1 15.73 2.50 -9.46
CA VAL A 1 15.03 3.47 -8.62
C VAL A 1 15.78 3.64 -7.32
N GLN A 2 16.11 4.85 -6.97
CA GLN A 2 16.71 5.15 -5.67
C GLN A 2 15.64 5.18 -4.58
N GLU A 3 15.98 4.69 -3.42
CA GLU A 3 15.11 4.74 -2.26
C GLU A 3 15.48 5.90 -1.34
N PRO A 4 14.49 6.64 -0.81
CA PRO A 4 13.09 6.57 -1.21
C PRO A 4 12.84 7.28 -2.53
N HIS A 5 11.82 6.87 -3.26
CA HIS A 5 11.41 7.54 -4.48
C HIS A 5 10.21 8.44 -4.20
N HIS A 6 10.36 9.74 -4.46
CA HIS A 6 9.30 10.72 -4.28
C HIS A 6 8.65 11.05 -5.62
N PHE A 7 7.34 11.11 -5.65
CA PHE A 7 6.61 11.52 -6.84
C PHE A 7 5.27 12.13 -6.44
N LYS A 8 4.58 12.72 -7.41
CA LYS A 8 3.33 13.42 -7.18
C LYS A 8 2.30 13.00 -8.22
N LEU A 9 1.11 12.64 -7.76
CA LEU A 9 -0.03 12.31 -8.62
C LEU A 9 -1.25 13.06 -8.10
N SER A 10 -2.00 13.72 -9.00
CA SER A 10 -3.22 14.46 -8.65
C SER A 10 -3.02 15.39 -7.44
N ASP A 11 -1.91 16.12 -7.43
CA ASP A 11 -1.51 17.03 -6.35
C ASP A 11 -1.26 16.35 -5.01
N THR A 12 -1.14 15.03 -4.99
CA THR A 12 -0.80 14.27 -3.79
C THR A 12 0.64 13.82 -3.86
N LYS A 13 1.39 14.05 -2.78
CA LYS A 13 2.79 13.65 -2.67
C LYS A 13 2.91 12.23 -2.17
N PHE A 14 3.67 11.42 -2.89
CA PHE A 14 3.93 10.03 -2.56
C PHE A 14 5.39 9.80 -2.25
N LYS A 15 5.65 8.86 -1.36
CA LYS A 15 6.98 8.32 -1.13
C LYS A 15 6.91 6.80 -1.23
N LEU A 16 7.78 6.23 -2.07
CA LEU A 16 7.83 4.79 -2.32
C LEU A 16 9.18 4.23 -1.89
N MET A 17 9.18 3.16 -1.12
CA MET A 17 10.40 2.48 -0.69
C MET A 17 10.16 0.99 -0.54
N HIS A 18 11.21 0.18 -0.72
CA HIS A 18 11.14 -1.25 -0.42
C HIS A 18 11.32 -1.48 1.08
N MET A 19 12.40 -0.95 1.64
CA MET A 19 12.70 -1.08 3.07
C MET A 19 12.12 0.12 3.83
N PRO A 20 11.45 -0.09 4.97
CA PRO A 20 10.83 1.02 5.71
C PRO A 20 11.83 1.83 6.54
N PHE A 21 12.92 2.28 5.93
CA PHE A 21 13.96 3.07 6.60
C PHE A 21 13.68 4.56 6.60
N TYR A 22 12.89 5.05 5.65
CA TYR A 22 12.68 6.47 5.44
C TYR A 22 11.25 6.86 5.76
N MET A 23 10.83 6.60 7.00
CA MET A 23 9.44 6.76 7.44
C MET A 23 9.09 8.16 7.93
N VAL A 24 9.96 9.15 7.69
CA VAL A 24 9.64 10.54 7.99
C VAL A 24 8.39 10.95 7.22
N PRO A 25 7.36 11.54 7.88
CA PRO A 25 6.09 11.86 7.22
C PRO A 25 6.18 13.14 6.37
N ASP A 26 7.03 13.13 5.36
CA ASP A 26 7.25 14.23 4.42
C ASP A 26 6.38 14.14 3.17
N SER A 27 5.47 13.19 3.12
CA SER A 27 4.57 12.96 2.00
C SER A 27 3.18 12.62 2.53
N GLU A 28 2.17 12.75 1.70
CA GLU A 28 0.79 12.47 2.11
C GLU A 28 0.50 10.97 2.11
N ILE A 29 1.18 10.23 1.22
CA ILE A 29 1.06 8.77 1.13
C ILE A 29 2.46 8.18 1.09
N ILE A 30 2.71 7.22 1.98
CA ILE A 30 3.98 6.49 2.04
C ILE A 30 3.68 5.02 1.74
N ILE A 31 4.27 4.51 0.66
CA ILE A 31 4.12 3.11 0.25
C ILE A 31 5.43 2.39 0.52
N PHE A 32 5.36 1.28 1.24
CA PHE A 32 6.56 0.52 1.63
C PHE A 32 6.32 -0.97 1.46
N GLY A 33 7.40 -1.73 1.45
CA GLY A 33 7.36 -3.18 1.32
C GLY A 33 8.15 -3.86 2.42
N HIS A 34 8.90 -4.88 2.05
CA HIS A 34 9.83 -5.66 2.87
C HIS A 34 9.18 -6.66 3.83
N THR A 35 8.17 -6.26 4.59
CA THR A 35 7.54 -7.14 5.59
C THR A 35 6.68 -8.24 4.98
N HIS A 36 6.32 -8.12 3.70
CA HIS A 36 5.44 -9.06 2.98
C HIS A 36 4.06 -9.21 3.60
N GLN A 37 3.61 -8.21 4.36
CA GLN A 37 2.30 -8.21 4.99
C GLN A 37 1.54 -6.94 4.61
N PHE A 38 0.26 -7.10 4.31
CA PHE A 38 -0.60 -5.96 4.06
C PHE A 38 -0.73 -5.12 5.33
N GLU A 39 -0.48 -3.83 5.22
CA GLU A 39 -0.65 -2.87 6.31
C GLU A 39 -1.23 -1.59 5.73
N VAL A 40 -2.21 -1.01 6.43
CA VAL A 40 -2.76 0.29 6.07
C VAL A 40 -3.10 1.05 7.34
N GLU A 41 -2.59 2.28 7.44
CA GLU A 41 -2.80 3.12 8.62
C GLU A 41 -2.76 4.59 8.23
N MET A 42 -3.68 5.37 8.78
CA MET A 42 -3.65 6.82 8.69
C MET A 42 -3.15 7.37 10.03
N SER A 43 -2.06 8.14 9.98
CA SER A 43 -1.48 8.74 11.16
C SER A 43 -1.04 10.17 10.87
N ASN A 44 -1.56 11.13 11.63
CA ASN A 44 -1.20 12.55 11.52
C ASN A 44 -1.28 13.10 10.08
N GLY A 45 -2.30 12.68 9.34
CA GLY A 45 -2.52 13.14 7.98
C GLY A 45 -1.71 12.41 6.90
N THR A 46 -0.93 11.40 7.27
CA THR A 46 -0.16 10.59 6.32
C THR A 46 -0.72 9.17 6.28
N LEU A 47 -0.98 8.69 5.07
CA LEU A 47 -1.42 7.30 4.85
C LEU A 47 -0.19 6.42 4.65
N TYR A 48 -0.04 5.41 5.48
CA TYR A 48 1.02 4.40 5.39
C TYR A 48 0.42 3.13 4.80
N LEU A 49 0.95 2.66 3.67
CA LEU A 49 0.40 1.53 2.95
C LEU A 49 1.49 0.52 2.58
N ASN A 50 1.30 -0.73 2.99
CA ASN A 50 2.06 -1.86 2.46
C ASN A 50 1.06 -2.77 1.74
N PRO A 51 1.15 -2.95 0.42
CA PRO A 51 0.17 -3.73 -0.34
C PRO A 51 0.25 -5.24 -0.12
N GLY A 52 1.24 -5.72 0.63
CA GLY A 52 1.40 -7.14 0.89
C GLY A 52 2.25 -7.85 -0.15
N GLU A 53 2.16 -9.18 -0.19
CA GLU A 53 2.97 -10.02 -1.06
C GLU A 53 2.16 -10.54 -2.25
N SER A 54 2.57 -10.20 -3.47
CA SER A 54 1.86 -10.62 -4.67
C SER A 54 2.29 -11.99 -5.18
N CYS A 55 3.49 -12.45 -4.82
CA CYS A 55 4.08 -13.68 -5.38
C CYS A 55 3.83 -14.94 -4.54
N ALA A 56 3.15 -14.83 -3.42
CA ALA A 56 2.84 -15.95 -2.51
C ALA A 56 4.08 -16.74 -2.09
N ARG A 57 5.20 -16.07 -1.93
CA ARG A 57 6.49 -16.72 -1.60
C ARG A 57 6.53 -17.23 -0.17
N ASN A 58 6.06 -16.41 0.78
CA ASN A 58 6.14 -16.72 2.21
C ASN A 58 4.82 -17.23 2.79
N LYS A 59 3.75 -17.12 2.05
CA LYS A 59 2.41 -17.58 2.46
C LYS A 59 1.60 -17.95 1.23
N PRO A 60 0.63 -18.88 1.34
CA PRO A 60 -0.13 -19.38 0.20
C PRO A 60 -1.21 -18.41 -0.27
N ILE A 61 -0.88 -17.13 -0.30
CA ILE A 61 -1.85 -16.06 -0.58
C ILE A 61 -1.14 -14.99 -1.41
N SER A 62 -1.80 -14.57 -2.48
CA SER A 62 -1.33 -13.43 -3.28
C SER A 62 -2.12 -12.20 -2.87
N GLU A 63 -1.43 -11.08 -2.70
CA GLU A 63 -2.02 -9.84 -2.22
C GLU A 63 -1.72 -8.68 -3.16
N CYS A 64 -2.68 -7.79 -3.34
CA CYS A 64 -2.47 -6.52 -4.02
C CYS A 64 -3.47 -5.50 -3.50
N ALA A 65 -3.21 -4.24 -3.80
CA ALA A 65 -4.07 -3.16 -3.36
C ALA A 65 -4.27 -2.14 -4.47
N ILE A 66 -5.45 -1.55 -4.51
CA ILE A 66 -5.77 -0.42 -5.38
C ILE A 66 -6.04 0.78 -4.48
N LEU A 67 -5.35 1.88 -4.76
CA LEU A 67 -5.53 3.13 -4.03
C LEU A 67 -6.31 4.12 -4.90
N GLU A 68 -7.46 4.55 -4.41
CA GLU A 68 -8.25 5.60 -5.04
C GLU A 68 -8.12 6.88 -4.22
N ILE A 69 -7.81 7.98 -4.91
CA ILE A 69 -7.63 9.29 -4.28
C ILE A 69 -8.76 10.18 -4.74
N THR A 70 -9.51 10.72 -3.77
CA THR A 70 -10.54 11.72 -4.02
C THR A 70 -10.16 13.01 -3.30
N LYS A 71 -10.90 14.09 -3.56
CA LYS A 71 -10.65 15.37 -2.89
C LYS A 71 -10.81 15.31 -1.38
N GLU A 72 -11.61 14.36 -0.89
CA GLU A 72 -12.00 14.32 0.52
C GLU A 72 -11.41 13.14 1.28
N LYS A 73 -10.98 12.08 0.59
CA LYS A 73 -10.52 10.87 1.27
C LYS A 73 -9.65 9.99 0.38
N PHE A 74 -8.98 9.05 1.03
CA PHE A 74 -8.28 7.95 0.37
C PHE A 74 -9.08 6.66 0.56
N LEU A 75 -9.22 5.88 -0.49
CA LEU A 75 -9.87 4.57 -0.44
C LEU A 75 -8.86 3.52 -0.86
N VAL A 76 -8.61 2.55 0.00
CA VAL A 76 -7.73 1.41 -0.28
C VAL A 76 -8.58 0.17 -0.47
N LYS A 77 -8.47 -0.46 -1.63
CA LYS A 77 -9.11 -1.74 -1.92
C LYS A 77 -8.04 -2.82 -1.84
N TYR A 78 -8.17 -3.72 -0.89
CA TYR A 78 -7.23 -4.80 -0.64
C TYR A 78 -7.78 -6.09 -1.21
N PHE A 79 -7.03 -6.74 -2.09
CA PHE A 79 -7.43 -7.98 -2.75
C PHE A 79 -6.51 -9.10 -2.31
N THR A 80 -7.12 -10.26 -2.02
CA THR A 80 -6.38 -11.48 -1.69
C THR A 80 -6.87 -12.63 -2.52
N LYS A 81 -5.97 -13.56 -2.82
CA LYS A 81 -6.29 -14.79 -3.53
C LYS A 81 -5.40 -15.90 -2.98
N HIS A 82 -6.01 -16.97 -2.48
CA HIS A 82 -5.28 -18.17 -2.10
C HIS A 82 -4.86 -18.93 -3.36
N ASN A 83 -3.73 -19.61 -3.32
CA ASN A 83 -3.15 -20.27 -4.49
C ASN A 83 -4.10 -21.24 -5.22
N GLU A 84 -4.99 -21.89 -4.51
CA GLU A 84 -5.91 -22.85 -5.09
C GLU A 84 -7.28 -22.28 -5.47
N GLU A 85 -7.53 -21.03 -5.12
CA GLU A 85 -8.78 -20.35 -5.45
C GLU A 85 -8.72 -19.67 -6.82
N LYS A 86 -9.87 -19.56 -7.46
CA LYS A 86 -10.00 -18.89 -8.74
C LYS A 86 -10.47 -17.44 -8.62
N GLU A 87 -11.01 -17.08 -7.46
CA GLU A 87 -11.59 -15.76 -7.22
C GLU A 87 -10.81 -14.99 -6.17
N PHE A 88 -10.78 -13.66 -6.33
CA PHE A 88 -10.22 -12.76 -5.34
C PHE A 88 -11.24 -12.43 -4.26
N HIS A 89 -10.80 -12.38 -3.03
CA HIS A 89 -11.53 -11.76 -1.93
C HIS A 89 -11.06 -10.32 -1.80
N HIS A 90 -11.91 -9.43 -1.32
CA HIS A 90 -11.51 -8.02 -1.18
C HIS A 90 -12.10 -7.38 0.07
N GLU A 91 -11.39 -6.37 0.57
CA GLU A 91 -11.82 -5.51 1.67
C GLU A 91 -11.53 -4.06 1.28
N ASN A 92 -12.36 -3.14 1.76
CA ASN A 92 -12.21 -1.71 1.50
C ASN A 92 -11.91 -0.98 2.79
N PHE A 93 -10.95 -0.06 2.72
CA PHE A 93 -10.57 0.82 3.83
C PHE A 93 -10.70 2.27 3.37
N SER A 94 -11.38 3.08 4.15
CA SER A 94 -11.65 4.48 3.82
C SER A 94 -11.02 5.39 4.87
N PHE A 95 -10.26 6.39 4.42
CA PHE A 95 -9.55 7.30 5.33
C PHE A 95 -9.78 8.77 4.98
#